data_8188c652de5e45e6242763c9d731c154
#
_entry.id   8188c652de5e45e6242763c9d731c154
#
_cell.length_a   1.000
_cell.length_b   1.000
_cell.length_c   1.000
_cell.angle_alpha   90.00
_cell.angle_beta   90.00
_cell.angle_gamma   90.00
#
_symmetry.space_group_name_H-M   'P 1'
#
loop_
_entity.id
_entity.type
_entity.pdbx_description
1 polymer ?
#
loop_
_entity_poly.entity_id
_entity_poly.type
_entity_poly.pdbx_seq_one_letter_code
_entity_poly.pdbx_strand_id
1 'polypeptide(L)'
;AVPFFFMTSGFFLITRYAENADRLRTFLKRTAIIYAAGILLYIPVNIYNGYFSAPDLLPKLIQDLIFDGTFYHLWYLPAAMLGAAGGGGAVAWAAERSLGFRGAFILTGALYLIGIGGDSYYGFFAGNPFYEALFQIMEYTRNGLFFAPLFLVLGGYLAEKKPHSLWLNMIGLAASAAFLLAEGMLLRFWQVQRHDSMYLFLPVCMYFLFGVVCSFRGRRMARLRLVSLIVYIIHPLVIIAVRFAARLLHTEKLLIENSMVHFIAVCVGSGIIAVFAAAVYERLHKSPVIPDKTGRAWLEINSDNLRHNAAVLQSAMPPGCRLMAVVKAQAYGHGALQTAGILERVGVTAFAVATIDEGIALRKY
;
A
#
# COMPACT_ATOMS: atom_id res chain seq x y z
N ALA A 1 0.49 -12.59 -1.49
CA ALA A 1 0.32 -11.21 -1.96
C ALA A 1 -0.10 -10.24 -0.84
N VAL A 2 -1.13 -10.56 -0.03
CA VAL A 2 -1.67 -9.67 1.00
C VAL A 2 -0.65 -9.21 2.04
N PRO A 3 0.22 -10.07 2.61
CA PRO A 3 1.25 -9.63 3.54
C PRO A 3 2.17 -8.56 2.97
N PHE A 4 2.50 -8.65 1.68
CA PHE A 4 3.32 -7.68 0.99
C PHE A 4 2.67 -6.27 0.97
N PHE A 5 1.36 -6.20 0.80
CA PHE A 5 0.63 -4.93 0.84
C PHE A 5 0.61 -4.33 2.25
N PHE A 6 0.46 -5.15 3.29
CA PHE A 6 0.60 -4.68 4.68
C PHE A 6 2.01 -4.17 4.95
N MET A 7 3.05 -4.90 4.53
CA MET A 7 4.43 -4.44 4.67
C MET A 7 4.69 -3.14 3.92
N THR A 8 4.18 -3.01 2.70
CA THR A 8 4.28 -1.75 1.93
C THR A 8 3.60 -0.60 2.66
N SER A 9 2.42 -0.82 3.21
CA SER A 9 1.71 0.19 4.01
C SER A 9 2.52 0.56 5.26
N GLY A 10 3.05 -0.43 5.98
CA GLY A 10 3.90 -0.22 7.15
C GLY A 10 5.18 0.55 6.82
N PHE A 11 5.83 0.22 5.71
CA PHE A 11 7.05 0.88 5.23
C PHE A 11 6.88 2.40 5.04
N PHE A 12 5.72 2.83 4.57
CA PHE A 12 5.45 4.26 4.35
C PHE A 12 4.73 4.95 5.50
N LEU A 13 4.11 4.19 6.41
CA LEU A 13 3.24 4.74 7.45
C LEU A 13 3.88 4.67 8.84
N ILE A 14 4.39 3.50 9.26
CA ILE A 14 4.71 3.23 10.68
C ILE A 14 5.82 4.14 11.22
N THR A 15 6.94 4.27 10.52
CA THR A 15 8.07 5.09 10.97
C THR A 15 7.75 6.58 11.04
N ARG A 16 6.88 7.04 10.15
CA ARG A 16 6.46 8.43 10.04
C ARG A 16 5.24 8.77 10.90
N TYR A 17 4.62 7.76 11.50
CA TYR A 17 3.47 7.93 12.39
C TYR A 17 3.87 8.58 13.72
N ALA A 18 5.01 8.19 14.29
CA ALA A 18 5.54 8.81 15.50
C ALA A 18 5.81 10.32 15.33
N GLU A 19 6.05 10.76 14.08
CA GLU A 19 6.28 12.16 13.74
C GLU A 19 5.00 12.94 13.39
N ASN A 20 3.94 12.26 12.93
CA ASN A 20 2.73 12.95 12.45
C ASN A 20 1.47 12.05 12.43
N ALA A 21 0.66 12.17 13.47
CA ALA A 21 -0.62 11.44 13.62
C ALA A 21 -1.62 11.72 12.47
N ASP A 22 -1.55 12.86 11.79
CA ASP A 22 -2.43 13.20 10.67
C ASP A 22 -2.24 12.28 9.46
N ARG A 23 -1.09 11.66 9.32
CA ARG A 23 -0.85 10.68 8.25
C ARG A 23 -1.65 9.40 8.46
N LEU A 24 -1.71 8.89 9.69
CA LEU A 24 -2.56 7.75 10.01
C LEU A 24 -4.02 8.10 9.75
N ARG A 25 -4.47 9.24 10.25
CA ARG A 25 -5.85 9.71 10.03
C ARG A 25 -6.20 9.80 8.54
N THR A 26 -5.28 10.33 7.74
CA THR A 26 -5.44 10.43 6.28
C THR A 26 -5.49 9.04 5.63
N PHE A 27 -4.64 8.12 6.06
CA PHE A 27 -4.63 6.73 5.59
C PHE A 27 -5.96 6.04 5.93
N LEU A 28 -6.39 6.11 7.19
CA LEU A 28 -7.65 5.51 7.64
C LEU A 28 -8.85 6.06 6.87
N LYS A 29 -8.94 7.40 6.71
CA LYS A 29 -10.02 8.04 5.97
C LYS A 29 -10.06 7.59 4.50
N ARG A 30 -8.91 7.55 3.82
CA ARG A 30 -8.83 7.10 2.42
C ARG A 30 -9.18 5.63 2.27
N THR A 31 -8.69 4.77 3.16
CA THR A 31 -8.98 3.34 3.14
C THR A 31 -10.45 3.08 3.43
N ALA A 32 -11.06 3.82 4.39
CA ALA A 32 -12.49 3.73 4.67
C ALA A 32 -13.36 4.14 3.48
N ILE A 33 -12.99 5.20 2.74
CA ILE A 33 -13.70 5.61 1.53
C ILE A 33 -13.61 4.52 0.45
N ILE A 34 -12.42 3.93 0.25
CA ILE A 34 -12.22 2.83 -0.71
C ILE A 34 -13.03 1.60 -0.30
N TYR A 35 -13.06 1.30 0.99
CA TYR A 35 -13.84 0.18 1.54
C TYR A 35 -15.34 0.40 1.33
N ALA A 36 -15.86 1.57 1.66
CA ALA A 36 -17.26 1.91 1.42
C ALA A 36 -17.62 1.81 -0.07
N ALA A 37 -16.78 2.32 -0.96
CA ALA A 37 -16.98 2.19 -2.41
C ALA A 37 -16.96 0.71 -2.86
N GLY A 38 -16.05 -0.12 -2.29
CA GLY A 38 -16.02 -1.56 -2.53
C GLY A 38 -17.32 -2.25 -2.07
N ILE A 39 -17.78 -1.95 -0.85
CA ILE A 39 -19.05 -2.49 -0.34
C ILE A 39 -20.19 -2.16 -1.29
N LEU A 40 -20.34 -0.89 -1.68
CA LEU A 40 -21.40 -0.45 -2.59
C LEU A 40 -21.33 -1.17 -3.95
N LEU A 41 -20.12 -1.36 -4.48
CA LEU A 41 -19.92 -2.07 -5.75
C LEU A 41 -20.39 -3.52 -5.70
N TYR A 42 -20.25 -4.19 -4.53
CA TYR A 42 -20.60 -5.60 -4.37
C TYR A 42 -22.02 -5.85 -3.82
N ILE A 43 -22.80 -4.80 -3.49
CA ILE A 43 -24.21 -4.95 -3.06
C ILE A 43 -25.02 -5.81 -4.03
N PRO A 44 -25.01 -5.59 -5.37
CA PRO A 44 -25.80 -6.39 -6.28
C PRO A 44 -25.44 -7.88 -6.25
N VAL A 45 -24.13 -8.20 -6.14
CA VAL A 45 -23.64 -9.57 -6.05
C VAL A 45 -24.06 -10.20 -4.71
N ASN A 46 -24.00 -9.46 -3.62
CA ASN A 46 -24.42 -9.91 -2.30
C ASN A 46 -25.93 -10.15 -2.24
N ILE A 47 -26.75 -9.32 -2.90
CA ILE A 47 -28.19 -9.56 -3.05
C ILE A 47 -28.43 -10.85 -3.81
N TYR A 48 -27.76 -11.04 -4.96
CA TYR A 48 -27.89 -12.25 -5.76
C TYR A 48 -27.50 -13.52 -5.00
N ASN A 49 -26.45 -13.44 -4.17
CA ASN A 49 -25.97 -14.56 -3.34
C ASN A 49 -26.81 -14.79 -2.07
N GLY A 50 -27.88 -14.03 -1.84
CA GLY A 50 -28.73 -14.19 -0.66
C GLY A 50 -28.11 -13.70 0.67
N TYR A 51 -27.03 -12.90 0.62
CA TYR A 51 -26.34 -12.40 1.81
C TYR A 51 -27.29 -11.70 2.80
N PHE A 52 -28.22 -10.90 2.28
CA PHE A 52 -29.19 -10.15 3.09
C PHE A 52 -30.38 -10.96 3.57
N SER A 53 -30.48 -12.23 3.20
CA SER A 53 -31.54 -13.15 3.64
C SER A 53 -31.11 -14.02 4.83
N ALA A 54 -29.90 -13.80 5.37
CA ALA A 54 -29.41 -14.54 6.53
C ALA A 54 -30.26 -14.23 7.76
N PRO A 55 -30.61 -15.22 8.59
CA PRO A 55 -31.43 -15.03 9.78
C PRO A 55 -30.76 -14.09 10.81
N ASP A 56 -29.42 -14.15 10.92
CA ASP A 56 -28.62 -13.34 11.84
C ASP A 56 -27.87 -12.22 11.09
N LEU A 57 -28.57 -11.49 10.21
CA LEU A 57 -27.97 -10.49 9.33
C LEU A 57 -27.19 -9.40 10.08
N LEU A 58 -27.74 -8.86 11.17
CA LEU A 58 -27.12 -7.72 11.86
C LEU A 58 -25.80 -8.10 12.56
N PRO A 59 -25.70 -9.15 13.36
CA PRO A 59 -24.43 -9.64 13.90
C PRO A 59 -23.41 -9.96 12.80
N LYS A 60 -23.83 -10.67 11.75
CA LYS A 60 -22.98 -11.01 10.61
C LYS A 60 -22.46 -9.76 9.89
N LEU A 61 -23.31 -8.78 9.65
CA LEU A 61 -22.91 -7.53 8.99
C LEU A 61 -21.86 -6.76 9.81
N ILE A 62 -22.02 -6.70 11.13
CA ILE A 62 -21.06 -6.06 12.03
C ILE A 62 -19.72 -6.80 12.00
N GLN A 63 -19.75 -8.13 12.08
CA GLN A 63 -18.57 -8.99 11.98
C GLN A 63 -17.84 -8.78 10.66
N ASP A 64 -18.56 -8.86 9.53
CA ASP A 64 -18.00 -8.68 8.19
C ASP A 64 -17.45 -7.27 7.98
N LEU A 65 -18.12 -6.23 8.46
CA LEU A 65 -17.64 -4.85 8.35
C LEU A 65 -16.33 -4.62 9.10
N ILE A 66 -16.12 -5.30 10.24
CA ILE A 66 -14.97 -5.07 11.10
C ILE A 66 -13.82 -6.02 10.76
N PHE A 67 -14.09 -7.30 10.50
CA PHE A 67 -13.07 -8.35 10.41
C PHE A 67 -12.98 -9.03 9.04
N ASP A 68 -14.08 -9.53 8.50
CA ASP A 68 -14.06 -10.51 7.43
C ASP A 68 -14.35 -9.92 6.04
N GLY A 69 -14.87 -8.68 5.98
CA GLY A 69 -15.28 -8.02 4.75
C GLY A 69 -16.64 -8.52 4.23
N THR A 70 -17.48 -7.62 3.74
CA THR A 70 -18.80 -7.96 3.19
C THR A 70 -18.74 -8.74 1.87
N PHE A 71 -17.56 -8.93 1.33
CA PHE A 71 -17.25 -9.81 0.21
C PHE A 71 -15.84 -10.37 0.38
N TYR A 72 -15.61 -11.62 -0.02
CA TYR A 72 -14.46 -12.46 0.36
C TYR A 72 -13.08 -11.83 0.22
N HIS A 73 -12.87 -10.86 -0.68
CA HIS A 73 -11.57 -10.19 -0.86
C HIS A 73 -11.48 -8.85 -0.12
N LEU A 74 -12.61 -8.25 0.28
CA LEU A 74 -12.64 -6.94 0.93
C LEU A 74 -12.06 -6.93 2.35
N TRP A 75 -11.87 -8.11 2.97
CA TRP A 75 -11.32 -8.25 4.32
C TRP A 75 -9.98 -7.50 4.54
N TYR A 76 -9.19 -7.36 3.47
CA TYR A 76 -7.91 -6.64 3.53
C TYR A 76 -8.07 -5.18 3.97
N LEU A 77 -9.14 -4.50 3.57
CA LEU A 77 -9.33 -3.07 3.85
C LEU A 77 -9.61 -2.80 5.34
N PRO A 78 -10.59 -3.45 6.01
CA PRO A 78 -10.74 -3.33 7.45
C PRO A 78 -9.51 -3.86 8.19
N ALA A 79 -8.87 -4.95 7.72
CA ALA A 79 -7.64 -5.44 8.31
C ALA A 79 -6.48 -4.43 8.20
N ALA A 80 -6.39 -3.68 7.11
CA ALA A 80 -5.39 -2.63 6.96
C ALA A 80 -5.63 -1.46 7.91
N MET A 81 -6.88 -1.08 8.15
CA MET A 81 -7.25 -0.01 9.08
C MET A 81 -6.97 -0.41 10.53
N LEU A 82 -7.50 -1.54 10.97
CA LEU A 82 -7.28 -2.06 12.33
C LEU A 82 -5.81 -2.37 12.58
N GLY A 83 -5.15 -3.02 11.61
CA GLY A 83 -3.75 -3.36 11.69
C GLY A 83 -2.83 -2.13 11.74
N ALA A 84 -3.15 -1.06 11.00
CA ALA A 84 -2.38 0.18 11.05
C ALA A 84 -2.51 0.87 12.41
N ALA A 85 -3.71 0.89 13.01
CA ALA A 85 -3.91 1.40 14.34
C ALA A 85 -3.20 0.53 15.39
N GLY A 86 -3.34 -0.81 15.33
CA GLY A 86 -2.71 -1.75 16.25
C GLY A 86 -1.19 -1.80 16.10
N GLY A 87 -0.66 -1.89 14.88
CA GLY A 87 0.78 -1.91 14.62
C GLY A 87 1.46 -0.58 14.96
N GLY A 88 0.83 0.55 14.61
CA GLY A 88 1.29 1.87 15.02
C GLY A 88 1.27 2.05 16.54
N GLY A 89 0.19 1.61 17.18
CA GLY A 89 0.07 1.61 18.64
C GLY A 89 1.14 0.73 19.32
N ALA A 90 1.45 -0.45 18.76
CA ALA A 90 2.51 -1.31 19.27
C ALA A 90 3.89 -0.65 19.19
N VAL A 91 4.18 0.06 18.10
CA VAL A 91 5.45 0.81 17.95
C VAL A 91 5.51 1.97 18.94
N ALA A 92 4.44 2.76 19.07
CA ALA A 92 4.36 3.85 20.02
C ALA A 92 4.53 3.35 21.47
N TRP A 93 3.79 2.30 21.85
CA TRP A 93 3.90 1.66 23.17
C TRP A 93 5.32 1.16 23.47
N ALA A 94 5.98 0.55 22.48
CA ALA A 94 7.34 0.04 22.64
C ALA A 94 8.37 1.19 22.72
N ALA A 95 8.15 2.28 21.99
CA ALA A 95 9.00 3.48 22.02
C ALA A 95 8.95 4.15 23.40
N GLU A 96 7.76 4.34 23.99
CA GLU A 96 7.59 4.89 25.33
C GLU A 96 8.34 4.11 26.41
N ARG A 97 8.55 2.81 26.21
CA ARG A 97 9.26 1.90 27.13
C ARG A 97 10.72 1.67 26.74
N SER A 98 11.26 2.42 25.79
CA SER A 98 12.60 2.27 25.26
C SER A 98 12.90 0.86 24.70
N LEU A 99 11.87 0.10 24.33
CA LEU A 99 12.00 -1.25 23.77
C LEU A 99 12.22 -1.25 22.26
N GLY A 100 11.90 -0.11 21.59
CA GLY A 100 12.00 0.03 20.15
C GLY A 100 11.19 -1.03 19.38
N PHE A 101 11.61 -1.36 18.17
CA PHE A 101 10.94 -2.39 17.36
C PHE A 101 10.91 -3.79 18.00
N ARG A 102 11.82 -4.11 18.94
CA ARG A 102 11.81 -5.41 19.63
C ARG A 102 10.52 -5.61 20.42
N GLY A 103 10.09 -4.61 21.18
CA GLY A 103 8.83 -4.67 21.92
C GLY A 103 7.62 -4.79 21.00
N ALA A 104 7.60 -4.03 19.91
CA ALA A 104 6.53 -4.11 18.90
C ALA A 104 6.46 -5.52 18.27
N PHE A 105 7.61 -6.14 17.94
CA PHE A 105 7.65 -7.50 17.40
C PHE A 105 7.19 -8.55 18.41
N ILE A 106 7.55 -8.42 19.70
CA ILE A 106 7.08 -9.35 20.74
C ILE A 106 5.54 -9.29 20.81
N LEU A 107 4.96 -8.11 20.87
CA LEU A 107 3.52 -7.94 20.98
C LEU A 107 2.78 -8.43 19.73
N THR A 108 3.17 -7.94 18.55
CA THR A 108 2.51 -8.31 17.30
C THR A 108 2.80 -9.74 16.87
N GLY A 109 3.98 -10.27 17.23
CA GLY A 109 4.35 -11.66 17.03
C GLY A 109 3.53 -12.61 17.91
N ALA A 110 3.28 -12.26 19.18
CA ALA A 110 2.39 -13.03 20.05
C ALA A 110 0.95 -13.08 19.50
N LEU A 111 0.42 -11.93 19.03
CA LEU A 111 -0.88 -11.89 18.36
C LEU A 111 -0.90 -12.77 17.11
N TYR A 112 0.16 -12.73 16.31
CA TYR A 112 0.28 -13.55 15.11
C TYR A 112 0.31 -15.05 15.44
N LEU A 113 1.02 -15.46 16.50
CA LEU A 113 1.06 -16.86 16.95
C LEU A 113 -0.32 -17.33 17.42
N ILE A 114 -1.07 -16.51 18.15
CA ILE A 114 -2.46 -16.78 18.47
C ILE A 114 -3.28 -16.95 17.19
N GLY A 115 -3.08 -16.07 16.21
CA GLY A 115 -3.76 -16.16 14.91
C GLY A 115 -3.47 -17.46 14.16
N ILE A 116 -2.21 -17.92 14.13
CA ILE A 116 -1.81 -19.21 13.54
C ILE A 116 -2.57 -20.39 14.16
N GLY A 117 -2.73 -20.40 15.50
CA GLY A 117 -3.49 -21.42 16.20
C GLY A 117 -4.99 -21.43 15.84
N GLY A 118 -5.53 -20.34 15.34
CA GLY A 118 -6.90 -20.29 14.80
C GLY A 118 -7.01 -20.51 13.29
N ASP A 119 -5.88 -20.62 12.57
CA ASP A 119 -5.83 -20.76 11.10
C ASP A 119 -5.21 -22.12 10.71
N SER A 120 -3.95 -22.14 10.30
CA SER A 120 -3.29 -23.32 9.75
C SER A 120 -2.93 -24.40 10.79
N TYR A 121 -2.85 -24.04 12.06
CA TYR A 121 -2.55 -24.95 13.17
C TYR A 121 -3.78 -25.31 14.02
N TYR A 122 -4.98 -24.98 13.57
CA TYR A 122 -6.21 -25.10 14.36
C TYR A 122 -6.48 -26.53 14.89
N GLY A 123 -6.16 -27.55 14.12
CA GLY A 123 -6.39 -28.94 14.53
C GLY A 123 -5.66 -29.35 15.83
N PHE A 124 -4.53 -28.69 16.15
CA PHE A 124 -3.84 -28.91 17.42
C PHE A 124 -4.55 -28.22 18.62
N PHE A 125 -5.45 -27.30 18.34
CA PHE A 125 -6.18 -26.52 19.31
C PHE A 125 -7.71 -26.72 19.23
N ALA A 126 -8.16 -27.72 18.44
CA ALA A 126 -9.58 -28.05 18.31
C ALA A 126 -10.20 -28.37 19.67
N GLY A 127 -11.38 -27.80 19.95
CA GLY A 127 -12.05 -27.92 21.25
C GLY A 127 -11.49 -27.01 22.36
N ASN A 128 -10.54 -26.12 22.05
CA ASN A 128 -10.10 -25.14 23.02
C ASN A 128 -11.15 -24.01 23.17
N PRO A 129 -11.69 -23.76 24.38
CA PRO A 129 -12.75 -22.77 24.62
C PRO A 129 -12.41 -21.35 24.18
N PHE A 130 -11.11 -20.99 24.18
CA PHE A 130 -10.65 -19.68 23.72
C PHE A 130 -10.93 -19.49 22.21
N TYR A 131 -10.60 -20.49 21.37
CA TYR A 131 -10.85 -20.40 19.94
C TYR A 131 -12.34 -20.53 19.61
N GLU A 132 -13.10 -21.34 20.37
CA GLU A 132 -14.56 -21.42 20.21
C GLU A 132 -15.22 -20.07 20.46
N ALA A 133 -14.83 -19.38 21.54
CA ALA A 133 -15.33 -18.04 21.84
C ALA A 133 -14.86 -17.00 20.79
N LEU A 134 -13.62 -17.13 20.32
CA LEU A 134 -13.08 -16.23 19.30
C LEU A 134 -13.86 -16.32 17.98
N PHE A 135 -14.23 -17.53 17.58
CA PHE A 135 -14.99 -17.77 16.34
C PHE A 135 -16.47 -17.42 16.41
N GLN A 136 -16.99 -17.07 17.59
CA GLN A 136 -18.30 -16.41 17.70
C GLN A 136 -18.23 -14.92 17.31
N ILE A 137 -17.03 -14.31 17.37
CA ILE A 137 -16.81 -12.88 17.09
C ILE A 137 -16.31 -12.66 15.66
N MET A 138 -15.50 -13.58 15.11
CA MET A 138 -14.88 -13.46 13.79
C MET A 138 -14.77 -14.83 13.13
N GLU A 139 -14.88 -14.89 11.82
CA GLU A 139 -14.76 -16.15 11.08
C GLU A 139 -13.29 -16.54 10.86
N TYR A 140 -12.43 -15.54 10.64
CA TYR A 140 -11.01 -15.74 10.31
C TYR A 140 -10.09 -14.99 11.27
N THR A 141 -9.01 -15.65 11.67
CA THR A 141 -7.90 -14.98 12.40
C THR A 141 -6.96 -14.20 11.47
N ARG A 142 -7.07 -14.37 10.16
CA ARG A 142 -6.38 -13.54 9.16
C ARG A 142 -7.01 -12.16 9.03
N ASN A 143 -6.91 -11.34 10.03
CA ASN A 143 -7.61 -10.05 10.12
C ASN A 143 -6.68 -8.92 10.60
N GLY A 144 -7.25 -7.77 10.93
CA GLY A 144 -6.53 -6.59 11.40
C GLY A 144 -5.97 -6.70 12.81
N LEU A 145 -6.39 -7.70 13.59
CA LEU A 145 -5.92 -7.89 14.96
C LEU A 145 -4.74 -8.86 15.03
N PHE A 146 -4.83 -10.01 14.39
CA PHE A 146 -3.85 -11.09 14.52
C PHE A 146 -2.85 -11.13 13.37
N PHE A 147 -3.24 -10.76 12.16
CA PHE A 147 -2.42 -10.93 10.97
C PHE A 147 -1.71 -9.64 10.54
N ALA A 148 -2.45 -8.56 10.32
CA ALA A 148 -1.92 -7.35 9.72
C ALA A 148 -0.86 -6.61 10.55
N PRO A 149 -0.96 -6.52 11.92
CA PRO A 149 -0.03 -5.73 12.71
C PRO A 149 1.42 -6.16 12.57
N LEU A 150 1.71 -7.48 12.55
CA LEU A 150 3.07 -7.99 12.41
C LEU A 150 3.71 -7.54 11.09
N PHE A 151 2.99 -7.66 9.98
CA PHE A 151 3.51 -7.28 8.67
C PHE A 151 3.65 -5.76 8.51
N LEU A 152 2.77 -4.98 9.12
CA LEU A 152 2.91 -3.52 9.16
C LEU A 152 4.15 -3.10 9.95
N VAL A 153 4.37 -3.69 11.14
CA VAL A 153 5.58 -3.44 11.95
C VAL A 153 6.84 -3.89 11.20
N LEU A 154 6.79 -5.06 10.53
CA LEU A 154 7.90 -5.56 9.73
C LEU A 154 8.25 -4.61 8.57
N GLY A 155 7.24 -4.06 7.89
CA GLY A 155 7.43 -3.03 6.87
C GLY A 155 8.05 -1.76 7.42
N GLY A 156 7.58 -1.27 8.56
CA GLY A 156 8.13 -0.12 9.27
C GLY A 156 9.59 -0.32 9.67
N TYR A 157 9.90 -1.49 10.23
CA TYR A 157 11.27 -1.87 10.57
C TYR A 157 12.21 -1.82 9.36
N LEU A 158 11.78 -2.38 8.22
CA LEU A 158 12.57 -2.37 6.98
C LEU A 158 12.77 -0.96 6.39
N ALA A 159 11.89 -0.02 6.69
CA ALA A 159 12.07 1.38 6.28
C ALA A 159 13.23 2.08 7.01
N GLU A 160 13.57 1.65 8.23
CA GLU A 160 14.68 2.21 9.02
C GLU A 160 16.00 1.48 8.81
N LYS A 161 15.97 0.26 8.31
CA LYS A 161 17.17 -0.56 8.15
C LYS A 161 17.67 -0.55 6.71
N LYS A 162 18.99 -0.59 6.57
CA LYS A 162 19.61 -0.84 5.26
C LYS A 162 19.26 -2.29 4.85
N PRO A 163 18.79 -2.51 3.62
CA PRO A 163 18.55 -3.86 3.13
C PRO A 163 19.86 -4.65 3.11
N HIS A 164 19.75 -5.95 3.36
CA HIS A 164 20.85 -6.87 3.15
C HIS A 164 21.28 -6.91 1.67
N SER A 165 22.43 -7.50 1.39
CA SER A 165 22.85 -7.71 0.02
C SER A 165 21.79 -8.50 -0.77
N LEU A 166 21.68 -8.26 -2.07
CA LEU A 166 20.72 -8.97 -2.93
C LEU A 166 20.87 -10.50 -2.81
N TRP A 167 22.10 -11.00 -2.79
CA TRP A 167 22.39 -12.43 -2.65
C TRP A 167 21.87 -13.00 -1.33
N LEU A 168 22.08 -12.32 -0.21
CA LEU A 168 21.58 -12.77 1.08
C LEU A 168 20.04 -12.79 1.10
N ASN A 169 19.42 -11.77 0.52
CA ASN A 169 17.95 -11.73 0.40
C ASN A 169 17.42 -12.85 -0.51
N MET A 170 18.09 -13.16 -1.62
CA MET A 170 17.70 -14.26 -2.51
C MET A 170 17.85 -15.63 -1.86
N ILE A 171 18.96 -15.89 -1.18
CA ILE A 171 19.19 -17.15 -0.45
C ILE A 171 18.17 -17.29 0.68
N GLY A 172 17.96 -16.23 1.46
CA GLY A 172 16.99 -16.21 2.55
C GLY A 172 15.56 -16.42 2.04
N LEU A 173 15.22 -15.83 0.89
CA LEU A 173 13.92 -16.04 0.23
C LEU A 173 13.75 -17.50 -0.21
N ALA A 174 14.75 -18.07 -0.88
CA ALA A 174 14.70 -19.45 -1.35
C ALA A 174 14.56 -20.43 -0.17
N ALA A 175 15.37 -20.26 0.88
CA ALA A 175 15.32 -21.10 2.07
C ALA A 175 13.97 -20.97 2.81
N SER A 176 13.53 -19.73 3.08
CA SER A 176 12.27 -19.50 3.79
C SER A 176 11.05 -19.93 2.99
N ALA A 177 11.08 -19.81 1.65
CA ALA A 177 10.04 -20.33 0.77
C ALA A 177 9.98 -21.86 0.80
N ALA A 178 11.14 -22.54 0.81
CA ALA A 178 11.20 -24.00 0.95
C ALA A 178 10.61 -24.46 2.30
N PHE A 179 10.96 -23.79 3.41
CA PHE A 179 10.36 -24.07 4.72
C PHE A 179 8.87 -23.77 4.76
N LEU A 180 8.41 -22.68 4.16
CA LEU A 180 6.99 -22.35 4.07
C LEU A 180 6.19 -23.40 3.28
N LEU A 181 6.74 -23.88 2.17
CA LEU A 181 6.14 -24.96 1.39
C LEU A 181 6.11 -26.27 2.18
N ALA A 182 7.21 -26.64 2.84
CA ALA A 182 7.29 -27.84 3.67
C ALA A 182 6.28 -27.78 4.83
N GLU A 183 6.17 -26.62 5.51
CA GLU A 183 5.18 -26.35 6.56
C GLU A 183 3.76 -26.56 6.02
N GLY A 184 3.41 -25.92 4.91
CA GLY A 184 2.09 -26.05 4.30
C GLY A 184 1.75 -27.48 3.88
N MET A 185 2.70 -28.20 3.30
CA MET A 185 2.52 -29.60 2.91
C MET A 185 2.32 -30.52 4.13
N LEU A 186 3.11 -30.30 5.20
CA LEU A 186 3.03 -31.08 6.43
C LEU A 186 1.70 -30.88 7.15
N LEU A 187 1.27 -29.62 7.32
CA LEU A 187 0.00 -29.30 7.96
C LEU A 187 -1.20 -29.81 7.16
N ARG A 188 -1.11 -29.78 5.82
CA ARG A 188 -2.12 -30.37 4.93
C ARG A 188 -2.14 -31.89 5.04
N PHE A 189 -0.97 -32.52 5.13
CA PHE A 189 -0.88 -33.99 5.33
C PHE A 189 -1.53 -34.41 6.64
N TRP A 190 -1.34 -33.64 7.72
CA TRP A 190 -1.98 -33.90 9.03
C TRP A 190 -3.45 -33.45 9.10
N GLN A 191 -3.96 -32.77 8.07
CA GLN A 191 -5.33 -32.25 8.02
C GLN A 191 -5.72 -31.40 9.23
N VAL A 192 -4.78 -30.65 9.78
CA VAL A 192 -4.99 -29.79 10.97
C VAL A 192 -5.41 -28.37 10.63
N GLN A 193 -5.43 -28.00 9.35
CA GLN A 193 -5.75 -26.64 8.91
C GLN A 193 -7.27 -26.42 8.92
N ARG A 194 -7.69 -25.32 9.56
CA ARG A 194 -9.03 -24.75 9.35
C ARG A 194 -9.06 -23.85 8.11
N HIS A 195 -8.00 -23.04 7.99
CA HIS A 195 -7.70 -22.17 6.85
C HIS A 195 -6.21 -22.26 6.54
N ASP A 196 -5.79 -21.78 5.36
CA ASP A 196 -4.43 -21.89 4.84
C ASP A 196 -3.78 -20.51 4.58
N SER A 197 -4.00 -19.57 5.51
CA SER A 197 -3.61 -18.17 5.30
C SER A 197 -2.42 -17.72 6.14
N MET A 198 -2.18 -18.37 7.30
CA MET A 198 -1.17 -17.96 8.28
C MET A 198 -0.22 -19.10 8.58
N TYR A 199 1.10 -18.88 8.38
CA TYR A 199 2.15 -19.88 8.57
C TYR A 199 3.33 -19.29 9.35
N LEU A 200 4.08 -20.10 10.09
CA LEU A 200 5.24 -19.65 10.87
C LEU A 200 6.34 -19.05 10.00
N PHE A 201 6.61 -19.66 8.83
CA PHE A 201 7.65 -19.18 7.92
C PHE A 201 7.20 -18.06 7.01
N LEU A 202 5.92 -17.72 6.99
CA LEU A 202 5.39 -16.64 6.13
C LEU A 202 6.02 -15.27 6.42
N PRO A 203 6.15 -14.78 7.68
CA PRO A 203 6.80 -13.50 7.95
C PRO A 203 8.27 -13.47 7.52
N VAL A 204 8.99 -14.57 7.70
CA VAL A 204 10.40 -14.69 7.29
C VAL A 204 10.54 -14.65 5.77
N CYS A 205 9.70 -15.40 5.06
CA CYS A 205 9.65 -15.40 3.60
C CYS A 205 9.35 -13.99 3.07
N MET A 206 8.38 -13.32 3.67
CA MET A 206 7.98 -11.97 3.28
C MET A 206 9.05 -10.91 3.57
N TYR A 207 9.82 -11.07 4.66
CA TYR A 207 10.97 -10.22 4.98
C TYR A 207 12.00 -10.24 3.84
N PHE A 208 12.43 -11.42 3.43
CA PHE A 208 13.43 -11.57 2.37
C PHE A 208 12.86 -11.17 0.99
N LEU A 209 11.60 -11.50 0.70
CA LEU A 209 10.95 -11.06 -0.53
C LEU A 209 10.92 -9.53 -0.64
N PHE A 210 10.56 -8.85 0.44
CA PHE A 210 10.55 -7.40 0.48
C PHE A 210 11.97 -6.82 0.32
N GLY A 211 12.97 -7.44 0.94
CA GLY A 211 14.38 -7.10 0.78
C GLY A 211 14.87 -7.23 -0.67
N VAL A 212 14.48 -8.31 -1.36
CA VAL A 212 14.76 -8.50 -2.80
C VAL A 212 14.13 -7.36 -3.61
N VAL A 213 12.85 -7.07 -3.40
CA VAL A 213 12.15 -6.01 -4.14
C VAL A 213 12.77 -4.63 -3.89
N CYS A 214 13.16 -4.33 -2.65
CA CYS A 214 13.83 -3.06 -2.31
C CYS A 214 15.23 -2.92 -2.91
N SER A 215 15.86 -4.03 -3.32
CA SER A 215 17.17 -4.01 -3.98
C SER A 215 17.11 -3.51 -5.43
N PHE A 216 15.93 -3.49 -6.04
CA PHE A 216 15.76 -3.00 -7.40
C PHE A 216 15.39 -1.49 -7.41
N ARG A 217 16.15 -0.72 -8.18
CA ARG A 217 15.83 0.69 -8.44
C ARG A 217 14.80 0.78 -9.56
N GLY A 218 13.54 0.91 -9.20
CA GLY A 218 12.46 1.09 -10.17
C GLY A 218 12.22 2.57 -10.55
N ARG A 219 11.70 2.82 -11.74
CA ARG A 219 11.14 4.13 -12.10
C ARG A 219 9.86 4.40 -11.31
N ARG A 220 9.68 5.63 -10.86
CA ARG A 220 8.44 6.04 -10.17
C ARG A 220 7.28 6.05 -11.16
N MET A 221 6.35 5.09 -11.01
CA MET A 221 5.21 4.93 -11.90
C MET A 221 3.91 5.19 -11.10
N ALA A 222 3.55 6.46 -10.95
CA ALA A 222 2.37 6.88 -10.19
C ALA A 222 1.07 6.20 -10.65
N ARG A 223 0.96 5.94 -11.95
CA ARG A 223 -0.21 5.28 -12.56
C ARG A 223 -0.39 3.83 -12.12
N LEU A 224 0.70 3.09 -11.88
CA LEU A 224 0.62 1.70 -11.43
C LEU A 224 -0.07 1.56 -10.06
N ARG A 225 0.07 2.57 -9.20
CA ARG A 225 -0.62 2.58 -7.90
C ARG A 225 -2.14 2.59 -8.06
N LEU A 226 -2.65 3.41 -8.97
CA LEU A 226 -4.09 3.48 -9.25
C LEU A 226 -4.57 2.19 -9.93
N VAL A 227 -3.82 1.72 -10.93
CA VAL A 227 -4.14 0.46 -11.64
C VAL A 227 -4.20 -0.71 -10.67
N SER A 228 -3.20 -0.89 -9.79
CA SER A 228 -3.20 -2.01 -8.83
C SER A 228 -4.36 -1.95 -7.84
N LEU A 229 -4.74 -0.74 -7.39
CA LEU A 229 -5.92 -0.57 -6.54
C LEU A 229 -7.21 -0.96 -7.26
N ILE A 230 -7.37 -0.53 -8.51
CA ILE A 230 -8.54 -0.87 -9.32
C ILE A 230 -8.59 -2.37 -9.56
N VAL A 231 -7.46 -3.01 -9.96
CA VAL A 231 -7.38 -4.48 -10.13
C VAL A 231 -7.82 -5.18 -8.85
N TYR A 232 -7.31 -4.75 -7.69
CA TYR A 232 -7.68 -5.34 -6.41
C TYR A 232 -9.19 -5.28 -6.16
N ILE A 233 -9.84 -4.16 -6.46
CA ILE A 233 -11.28 -4.01 -6.21
C ILE A 233 -12.12 -4.81 -7.22
N ILE A 234 -11.75 -4.84 -8.51
CA ILE A 234 -12.63 -5.34 -9.57
C ILE A 234 -12.38 -6.79 -9.97
N HIS A 235 -11.22 -7.42 -9.63
CA HIS A 235 -10.91 -8.78 -10.13
C HIS A 235 -11.98 -9.82 -9.82
N PRO A 236 -12.72 -9.81 -8.69
CA PRO A 236 -13.78 -10.79 -8.49
C PRO A 236 -14.98 -10.58 -9.42
N LEU A 237 -15.29 -9.33 -9.79
CA LEU A 237 -16.30 -9.08 -10.83
C LEU A 237 -15.85 -9.61 -12.17
N VAL A 238 -14.56 -9.50 -12.48
CA VAL A 238 -14.00 -10.07 -13.71
C VAL A 238 -14.06 -11.60 -13.67
N ILE A 239 -13.81 -12.25 -12.53
CA ILE A 239 -14.02 -13.69 -12.35
C ILE A 239 -15.47 -14.07 -12.70
N ILE A 240 -16.44 -13.33 -12.14
CA ILE A 240 -17.87 -13.57 -12.42
C ILE A 240 -18.17 -13.38 -13.92
N ALA A 241 -17.65 -12.29 -14.51
CA ALA A 241 -17.86 -12.00 -15.94
C ALA A 241 -17.25 -13.07 -16.85
N VAL A 242 -16.01 -13.52 -16.56
CA VAL A 242 -15.35 -14.59 -17.34
C VAL A 242 -16.13 -15.91 -17.23
N ARG A 243 -16.60 -16.28 -16.03
CA ARG A 243 -17.42 -17.48 -15.84
C ARG A 243 -18.78 -17.38 -16.54
N PHE A 244 -19.40 -16.21 -16.51
CA PHE A 244 -20.65 -15.97 -17.21
C PHE A 244 -20.45 -16.05 -18.74
N ALA A 245 -19.43 -15.38 -19.27
CA ALA A 245 -19.08 -15.44 -20.69
C ALA A 245 -18.75 -16.88 -21.14
N ALA A 246 -18.01 -17.64 -20.32
CA ALA A 246 -17.68 -19.03 -20.62
C ALA A 246 -18.92 -19.91 -20.76
N ARG A 247 -19.92 -19.72 -19.89
CA ARG A 247 -21.21 -20.44 -19.97
C ARG A 247 -22.02 -20.03 -21.21
N LEU A 248 -22.07 -18.72 -21.49
CA LEU A 248 -22.80 -18.21 -22.65
C LEU A 248 -22.21 -18.71 -23.98
N LEU A 249 -20.87 -18.83 -24.05
CA LEU A 249 -20.15 -19.25 -25.25
C LEU A 249 -19.86 -20.75 -25.28
N HIS A 250 -20.36 -21.55 -24.33
CA HIS A 250 -20.11 -22.99 -24.19
C HIS A 250 -18.61 -23.35 -24.20
N THR A 251 -17.77 -22.50 -23.52
CA THR A 251 -16.32 -22.67 -23.44
C THR A 251 -15.86 -23.00 -22.02
N GLU A 252 -16.70 -23.62 -21.19
CA GLU A 252 -16.43 -23.90 -19.77
C GLU A 252 -15.16 -24.74 -19.58
N LYS A 253 -14.93 -25.74 -20.43
CA LYS A 253 -13.74 -26.60 -20.39
C LYS A 253 -12.46 -25.81 -20.51
N LEU A 254 -12.45 -24.73 -21.32
CA LEU A 254 -11.28 -23.88 -21.54
C LEU A 254 -11.15 -22.80 -20.49
N LEU A 255 -12.24 -22.06 -20.20
CA LEU A 255 -12.20 -20.84 -19.40
C LEU A 255 -12.56 -21.05 -17.92
N ILE A 256 -13.08 -22.22 -17.52
CA ILE A 256 -13.43 -22.51 -16.12
C ILE A 256 -12.64 -23.69 -15.59
N GLU A 257 -12.63 -24.84 -16.29
CA GLU A 257 -12.00 -26.07 -15.83
C GLU A 257 -10.47 -25.98 -15.90
N ASN A 258 -9.92 -25.26 -16.90
CA ASN A 258 -8.50 -25.01 -17.01
C ASN A 258 -8.10 -23.83 -16.11
N SER A 259 -7.60 -24.12 -14.92
CA SER A 259 -7.21 -23.11 -13.91
C SER A 259 -6.20 -22.09 -14.42
N MET A 260 -5.24 -22.50 -15.27
CA MET A 260 -4.22 -21.60 -15.80
C MET A 260 -4.83 -20.61 -16.80
N VAL A 261 -5.66 -21.08 -17.72
CA VAL A 261 -6.34 -20.24 -18.71
C VAL A 261 -7.31 -19.29 -18.02
N HIS A 262 -8.05 -19.78 -17.02
CA HIS A 262 -8.92 -18.95 -16.19
C HIS A 262 -8.15 -17.82 -15.50
N PHE A 263 -7.04 -18.15 -14.84
CA PHE A 263 -6.19 -17.17 -14.17
C PHE A 263 -5.66 -16.10 -15.15
N ILE A 264 -5.14 -16.51 -16.30
CA ILE A 264 -4.63 -15.57 -17.32
C ILE A 264 -5.77 -14.67 -17.84
N ALA A 265 -6.94 -15.24 -18.14
CA ALA A 265 -8.10 -14.48 -18.62
C ALA A 265 -8.53 -13.40 -17.61
N VAL A 266 -8.59 -13.76 -16.31
CA VAL A 266 -8.92 -12.84 -15.24
C VAL A 266 -7.85 -11.76 -15.06
N CYS A 267 -6.57 -12.13 -15.10
CA CYS A 267 -5.46 -11.16 -14.99
C CYS A 267 -5.48 -10.14 -16.14
N VAL A 268 -5.61 -10.62 -17.37
CA VAL A 268 -5.65 -9.77 -18.58
C VAL A 268 -6.90 -8.89 -18.55
N GLY A 269 -8.08 -9.46 -18.30
CA GLY A 269 -9.33 -8.72 -18.23
C GLY A 269 -9.31 -7.63 -17.14
N SER A 270 -8.87 -7.98 -15.93
CA SER A 270 -8.72 -7.02 -14.83
C SER A 270 -7.71 -5.92 -15.16
N GLY A 271 -6.59 -6.29 -15.78
CA GLY A 271 -5.56 -5.34 -16.20
C GLY A 271 -6.06 -4.33 -17.24
N ILE A 272 -6.76 -4.79 -18.28
CA ILE A 272 -7.31 -3.94 -19.34
C ILE A 272 -8.33 -2.95 -18.74
N ILE A 273 -9.29 -3.45 -17.95
CA ILE A 273 -10.31 -2.60 -17.32
C ILE A 273 -9.65 -1.58 -16.39
N ALA A 274 -8.67 -2.00 -15.59
CA ALA A 274 -8.00 -1.11 -14.65
C ALA A 274 -7.18 -0.01 -15.35
N VAL A 275 -6.47 -0.34 -16.43
CA VAL A 275 -5.73 0.65 -17.24
C VAL A 275 -6.69 1.65 -17.88
N PHE A 276 -7.81 1.17 -18.43
CA PHE A 276 -8.82 2.02 -19.02
C PHE A 276 -9.47 2.94 -17.97
N ALA A 277 -9.92 2.38 -16.83
CA ALA A 277 -10.51 3.14 -15.74
C ALA A 277 -9.53 4.17 -15.15
N ALA A 278 -8.26 3.82 -15.01
CA ALA A 278 -7.22 4.77 -14.58
C ALA A 278 -7.03 5.91 -15.60
N ALA A 279 -7.06 5.60 -16.90
CA ALA A 279 -6.96 6.62 -17.94
C ALA A 279 -8.17 7.57 -17.95
N VAL A 280 -9.38 7.06 -17.76
CA VAL A 280 -10.60 7.85 -17.62
C VAL A 280 -10.52 8.71 -16.36
N TYR A 281 -10.16 8.13 -15.23
CA TYR A 281 -9.98 8.87 -13.98
C TYR A 281 -8.98 10.02 -14.12
N GLU A 282 -7.83 9.79 -14.73
CA GLU A 282 -6.82 10.82 -14.98
C GLU A 282 -7.33 11.92 -15.92
N ARG A 283 -8.15 11.58 -16.91
CA ARG A 283 -8.76 12.58 -17.80
C ARG A 283 -9.79 13.46 -17.08
N LEU A 284 -10.61 12.85 -16.22
CA LEU A 284 -11.65 13.56 -15.46
C LEU A 284 -11.05 14.41 -14.32
N HIS A 285 -9.93 13.97 -13.75
CA HIS A 285 -9.24 14.64 -12.64
C HIS A 285 -7.95 15.35 -13.09
N LYS A 286 -7.69 15.45 -14.39
CA LYS A 286 -6.76 16.46 -14.86
C LYS A 286 -7.32 17.78 -14.35
N SER A 287 -6.65 18.34 -13.34
CA SER A 287 -6.81 19.77 -13.07
C SER A 287 -6.70 20.45 -14.42
N PRO A 288 -7.67 21.23 -14.84
CA PRO A 288 -7.49 21.99 -16.06
C PRO A 288 -6.14 22.69 -15.87
N VAL A 289 -5.22 22.47 -16.79
CA VAL A 289 -4.19 23.48 -17.05
C VAL A 289 -5.06 24.67 -17.37
N ILE A 290 -5.23 25.56 -16.39
CA ILE A 290 -5.95 26.80 -16.59
C ILE A 290 -5.02 27.61 -17.50
N PRO A 291 -5.25 27.59 -18.82
CA PRO A 291 -4.67 28.58 -19.66
C PRO A 291 -5.56 29.79 -19.41
N ASP A 292 -4.97 30.88 -19.03
CA ASP A 292 -5.65 32.13 -18.84
C ASP A 292 -6.36 32.39 -17.49
N LYS A 293 -5.99 33.46 -16.89
CA LYS A 293 -6.54 34.43 -15.93
C LYS A 293 -7.98 34.25 -15.40
N THR A 294 -8.55 33.04 -15.49
CA THR A 294 -9.92 32.73 -15.06
C THR A 294 -9.98 32.07 -13.67
N GLY A 295 -8.84 31.80 -13.04
CA GLY A 295 -8.74 31.25 -11.69
C GLY A 295 -9.03 32.30 -10.62
N ARG A 296 -9.45 31.87 -9.43
CA ARG A 296 -9.65 32.74 -8.24
C ARG A 296 -8.39 33.47 -7.81
N ALA A 297 -7.22 32.91 -8.09
CA ALA A 297 -5.93 33.48 -7.84
C ALA A 297 -4.89 32.88 -8.79
N TRP A 298 -3.97 33.68 -9.27
CA TRP A 298 -2.83 33.25 -10.06
C TRP A 298 -1.59 34.05 -9.64
N LEU A 299 -0.44 33.49 -9.93
CA LEU A 299 0.86 34.15 -9.70
C LEU A 299 1.42 34.57 -11.06
N GLU A 300 1.68 35.85 -11.23
CA GLU A 300 2.39 36.39 -12.39
C GLU A 300 3.85 36.64 -12.04
N ILE A 301 4.76 36.05 -12.81
CA ILE A 301 6.20 36.26 -12.64
C ILE A 301 6.69 37.02 -13.88
N ASN A 302 7.13 38.25 -13.61
CA ASN A 302 7.74 39.05 -14.65
C ASN A 302 9.23 38.71 -14.79
N SER A 303 9.60 38.04 -15.89
CA SER A 303 10.95 37.62 -16.14
C SER A 303 11.94 38.78 -16.31
N ASP A 304 11.48 39.93 -16.82
CA ASP A 304 12.33 41.09 -17.02
C ASP A 304 12.65 41.80 -15.70
N ASN A 305 11.66 41.88 -14.79
CA ASN A 305 11.90 42.36 -13.44
C ASN A 305 12.87 41.45 -12.69
N LEU A 306 12.76 40.14 -12.87
CA LEU A 306 13.67 39.18 -12.22
C LEU A 306 15.10 39.35 -12.73
N ARG A 307 15.30 39.52 -14.05
CA ARG A 307 16.59 39.84 -14.66
C ARG A 307 17.15 41.17 -14.18
N HIS A 308 16.30 42.22 -14.18
CA HIS A 308 16.67 43.55 -13.72
C HIS A 308 17.17 43.51 -12.25
N ASN A 309 16.39 42.86 -11.38
CA ASN A 309 16.76 42.77 -9.97
C ASN A 309 18.08 42.02 -9.76
N ALA A 310 18.32 40.94 -10.51
CA ALA A 310 19.60 40.24 -10.47
C ALA A 310 20.75 41.09 -10.94
N ALA A 311 20.59 41.86 -12.02
CA ALA A 311 21.60 42.76 -12.54
C ALA A 311 21.93 43.91 -11.55
N VAL A 312 20.90 44.51 -10.90
CA VAL A 312 21.07 45.52 -9.86
C VAL A 312 21.85 44.96 -8.68
N LEU A 313 21.52 43.75 -8.20
CA LEU A 313 22.25 43.12 -7.11
C LEU A 313 23.70 42.84 -7.49
N GLN A 314 23.96 42.34 -8.69
CA GLN A 314 25.29 42.07 -9.21
C GLN A 314 26.13 43.35 -9.33
N SER A 315 25.52 44.46 -9.76
CA SER A 315 26.23 45.76 -9.87
C SER A 315 26.56 46.37 -8.52
N ALA A 316 25.82 46.05 -7.47
CA ALA A 316 26.04 46.52 -6.10
C ALA A 316 27.02 45.66 -5.31
N MET A 317 27.47 44.52 -5.86
CA MET A 317 28.39 43.62 -5.15
C MET A 317 29.85 44.12 -5.24
N PRO A 318 30.64 43.93 -4.18
CA PRO A 318 32.09 44.18 -4.22
C PRO A 318 32.79 43.26 -5.23
N PRO A 319 33.95 43.70 -5.78
CA PRO A 319 34.76 42.84 -6.65
C PRO A 319 35.11 41.49 -5.99
N GLY A 320 34.97 40.41 -6.73
CA GLY A 320 35.24 39.04 -6.22
C GLY A 320 34.04 38.34 -5.55
N CYS A 321 32.93 39.04 -5.29
CA CYS A 321 31.69 38.41 -4.83
C CYS A 321 30.89 37.75 -5.95
N ARG A 322 30.16 36.68 -5.65
CA ARG A 322 29.26 36.01 -6.59
C ARG A 322 27.86 35.96 -5.99
N LEU A 323 26.87 36.21 -6.82
CA LEU A 323 25.46 36.09 -6.45
C LEU A 323 25.05 34.61 -6.38
N MET A 324 24.49 34.18 -5.26
CA MET A 324 23.87 32.89 -5.07
C MET A 324 22.37 33.07 -4.94
N ALA A 325 21.60 32.53 -5.87
CA ALA A 325 20.15 32.62 -5.83
C ALA A 325 19.55 31.46 -5.01
N VAL A 326 18.72 31.79 -4.03
CA VAL A 326 18.00 30.80 -3.20
C VAL A 326 16.70 30.42 -3.88
N VAL A 327 16.62 29.20 -4.41
CA VAL A 327 15.47 28.70 -5.18
C VAL A 327 14.79 27.49 -4.53
N LYS A 328 15.00 27.29 -3.22
CA LYS A 328 14.31 26.26 -2.43
C LYS A 328 12.80 26.42 -2.46
N ALA A 329 12.05 25.36 -2.13
CA ALA A 329 10.59 25.35 -2.06
C ALA A 329 9.93 25.92 -3.33
N GLN A 330 10.39 25.46 -4.51
CA GLN A 330 9.93 25.94 -5.82
C GLN A 330 10.16 27.45 -6.01
N ALA A 331 11.32 27.96 -5.58
CA ALA A 331 11.65 29.40 -5.54
C ALA A 331 10.53 30.21 -4.84
N TYR A 332 10.10 29.71 -3.68
CA TYR A 332 9.01 30.30 -2.89
C TYR A 332 7.68 30.46 -3.69
N GLY A 333 7.41 29.51 -4.55
CA GLY A 333 6.22 29.49 -5.40
C GLY A 333 6.42 30.08 -6.81
N HIS A 334 7.58 30.68 -7.11
CA HIS A 334 7.89 31.25 -8.43
C HIS A 334 8.23 30.20 -9.50
N GLY A 335 8.40 28.92 -9.11
CA GLY A 335 8.86 27.87 -9.99
C GLY A 335 10.40 27.81 -10.07
N ALA A 336 11.01 26.81 -9.38
CA ALA A 336 12.46 26.74 -9.22
C ALA A 336 13.19 26.64 -10.58
N LEU A 337 12.71 25.78 -11.49
CA LEU A 337 13.36 25.56 -12.79
C LEU A 337 13.30 26.78 -13.68
N GLN A 338 12.14 27.43 -13.77
CA GLN A 338 11.95 28.65 -14.58
C GLN A 338 12.77 29.80 -14.05
N THR A 339 12.73 30.00 -12.70
CA THR A 339 13.51 31.07 -12.04
C THR A 339 15.00 30.86 -12.19
N ALA A 340 15.50 29.63 -11.97
CA ALA A 340 16.92 29.32 -12.14
C ALA A 340 17.37 29.55 -13.59
N GLY A 341 16.60 29.08 -14.59
CA GLY A 341 16.95 29.29 -15.98
C GLY A 341 16.93 30.75 -16.41
N ILE A 342 16.06 31.61 -15.84
CA ILE A 342 16.07 33.07 -16.11
C ILE A 342 17.33 33.70 -15.52
N LEU A 343 17.67 33.36 -14.27
CA LEU A 343 18.82 33.93 -13.55
C LEU A 343 20.15 33.45 -14.11
N GLU A 344 20.25 32.20 -14.55
CA GLU A 344 21.44 31.66 -15.21
C GLU A 344 21.82 32.47 -16.47
N ARG A 345 20.82 32.83 -17.27
CA ARG A 345 21.00 33.64 -18.50
C ARG A 345 21.54 35.05 -18.24
N VAL A 346 21.41 35.55 -17.01
CA VAL A 346 22.00 36.85 -16.57
C VAL A 346 23.23 36.69 -15.71
N GLY A 347 23.87 35.51 -15.75
CA GLY A 347 25.17 35.28 -15.14
C GLY A 347 25.15 34.86 -13.68
N VAL A 348 24.01 34.42 -13.15
CA VAL A 348 23.98 33.76 -11.83
C VAL A 348 24.44 32.32 -12.00
N THR A 349 25.56 31.98 -11.35
CA THR A 349 26.21 30.67 -11.49
C THR A 349 26.03 29.75 -10.26
N ALA A 350 25.43 30.26 -9.19
CA ALA A 350 25.23 29.52 -7.94
C ALA A 350 23.77 29.57 -7.51
N PHE A 351 23.25 28.42 -7.15
CA PHE A 351 21.87 28.24 -6.68
C PHE A 351 21.87 27.47 -5.36
N ALA A 352 21.06 27.93 -4.39
CA ALA A 352 20.90 27.26 -3.12
C ALA A 352 19.50 26.64 -3.03
N VAL A 353 19.44 25.40 -2.54
CA VAL A 353 18.24 24.61 -2.33
C VAL A 353 18.20 24.06 -0.90
N ALA A 354 17.04 23.60 -0.43
CA ALA A 354 16.92 23.05 0.92
C ALA A 354 17.11 21.53 0.97
N THR A 355 16.90 20.83 -0.15
CA THR A 355 16.99 19.37 -0.21
C THR A 355 17.80 18.89 -1.41
N ILE A 356 18.38 17.70 -1.27
CA ILE A 356 19.12 17.04 -2.35
C ILE A 356 18.22 16.80 -3.58
N ASP A 357 16.95 16.46 -3.35
CA ASP A 357 15.99 16.22 -4.43
C ASP A 357 15.72 17.47 -5.27
N GLU A 358 15.65 18.65 -4.64
CA GLU A 358 15.54 19.92 -5.35
C GLU A 358 16.80 20.20 -6.19
N GLY A 359 17.98 19.92 -5.64
CA GLY A 359 19.24 20.05 -6.37
C GLY A 359 19.34 19.09 -7.57
N ILE A 360 18.90 17.85 -7.41
CA ILE A 360 18.85 16.87 -8.49
C ILE A 360 17.86 17.33 -9.59
N ALA A 361 16.73 17.91 -9.22
CA ALA A 361 15.76 18.42 -10.17
C ALA A 361 16.36 19.57 -11.01
N LEU A 362 17.04 20.51 -10.38
CA LEU A 362 17.74 21.62 -11.07
C LEU A 362 18.84 21.13 -12.02
N ARG A 363 19.58 20.08 -11.64
CA ARG A 363 20.66 19.51 -12.48
C ARG A 363 20.18 18.75 -13.70
N LYS A 364 18.95 18.28 -13.71
CA LYS A 364 18.34 17.55 -14.83
C LYS A 364 17.70 18.46 -15.87
N TYR A 365 17.51 19.72 -15.53
CA TYR A 365 16.93 20.74 -16.40
C TYR A 365 18.03 21.47 -17.19
#